data_39675732460a47c4289b656c04ba2719
#
_entry.id   39675732460a47c4289b656c04ba2719
#
_cell.length_a   1.000
_cell.length_b   1.000
_cell.length_c   1.000
_cell.angle_alpha   90.00
_cell.angle_beta   90.00
_cell.angle_gamma   90.00
#
_symmetry.space_group_name_H-M   'P 1'
#
loop_
_entity.id
_entity.type
_entity.pdbx_description
1 polymer ?
#
loop_
_entity_poly.entity_id
_entity_poly.type
_entity_poly.pdbx_seq_one_letter_code
_entity_poly.pdbx_strand_id
1 'polypeptide(L)'
;MRSLRKLGVTVDVTTPGFRFPVYTVQRLLFNQSLRFRPRDVYDVTVGLDMDGYTLAGVTPSIYVASIKGVIADEMRFEVGVTKATMRLQAACEKLNVRRADCVITTSQYSAARIQELYGVSQVPRIVPEAIELAAWEKLFRLNLAQADRNRFVVLSVCRFYPRKRLDVLLGAAQRLRSRIPELEVSIVGGGPEARRLKDVCRNKGLRGVVTWRENISQSELAREYNRCDVFCLPSVQEGFGIVYLEAMASGKAIVAVRAGATPEVVKHGLLAEPDDEEALAEAIERLYREPALRETLGAEGRQFVKQFDAPVVASLFLREIESLARSRSDAHTAEPESHGV
;
A
#
# COMPACT_ATOMS: atom_id res chain seq x y z
N MET A 1 15.46 -0.88 -0.86
CA MET A 1 16.75 -1.52 -0.54
C MET A 1 17.80 -1.35 -1.65
N ARG A 2 17.58 -1.83 -2.90
CA ARG A 2 18.56 -1.67 -4.00
C ARG A 2 18.95 -0.21 -4.24
N SER A 3 17.96 0.70 -4.21
CA SER A 3 18.18 2.13 -4.44
C SER A 3 19.00 2.79 -3.33
N LEU A 4 18.80 2.42 -2.05
CA LEU A 4 19.63 2.90 -0.94
C LEU A 4 21.10 2.44 -1.07
N ARG A 5 21.31 1.17 -1.46
CA ARG A 5 22.67 0.67 -1.72
C ARG A 5 23.37 1.43 -2.84
N LYS A 6 22.65 1.85 -3.89
CA LYS A 6 23.20 2.70 -4.96
C LYS A 6 23.56 4.12 -4.48
N LEU A 7 22.95 4.58 -3.39
CA LEU A 7 23.29 5.84 -2.73
C LEU A 7 24.44 5.71 -1.71
N GLY A 8 25.14 4.57 -1.69
CA GLY A 8 26.28 4.34 -0.80
C GLY A 8 25.93 3.87 0.61
N VAL A 9 24.67 3.55 0.88
CA VAL A 9 24.23 3.07 2.20
C VAL A 9 24.42 1.56 2.29
N THR A 10 25.11 1.09 3.32
CA THR A 10 25.15 -0.34 3.67
C THR A 10 23.83 -0.72 4.30
N VAL A 11 23.17 -1.75 3.75
CA VAL A 11 21.84 -2.15 4.18
C VAL A 11 21.80 -3.64 4.46
N ASP A 12 21.57 -3.98 5.73
CA ASP A 12 21.29 -5.34 6.18
C ASP A 12 19.79 -5.54 6.41
N VAL A 13 19.31 -6.72 6.04
CA VAL A 13 17.90 -7.07 6.18
C VAL A 13 17.76 -8.28 7.08
N THR A 14 17.02 -8.12 8.14
CA THR A 14 16.68 -9.22 9.04
C THR A 14 15.25 -9.67 8.79
N THR A 15 15.07 -10.94 8.50
CA THR A 15 13.78 -11.59 8.31
C THR A 15 13.65 -12.81 9.22
N PRO A 16 12.41 -13.29 9.53
CA PRO A 16 12.22 -14.54 10.23
C PRO A 16 12.90 -15.70 9.48
N GLY A 17 13.83 -16.40 10.14
CA GLY A 17 14.51 -17.58 9.59
C GLY A 17 13.67 -18.87 9.68
N PHE A 18 12.41 -18.75 10.14
CA PHE A 18 11.50 -19.88 10.34
C PHE A 18 10.09 -19.53 9.88
N ARG A 19 9.29 -20.55 9.57
CA ARG A 19 7.86 -20.39 9.29
C ARG A 19 7.06 -21.02 10.43
N PHE A 20 6.00 -20.32 10.85
CA PHE A 20 5.05 -20.83 11.85
C PHE A 20 3.64 -20.78 11.28
N PRO A 21 2.77 -21.77 11.56
CA PRO A 21 1.43 -21.83 10.97
C PRO A 21 0.56 -20.61 11.30
N VAL A 22 0.73 -20.02 12.50
CA VAL A 22 0.01 -18.82 12.92
C VAL A 22 0.90 -17.60 12.73
N TYR A 23 0.56 -16.77 11.76
CA TYR A 23 1.34 -15.58 11.36
C TYR A 23 1.67 -14.63 12.53
N THR A 24 0.69 -14.34 13.38
CA THR A 24 0.91 -13.47 14.56
C THR A 24 1.94 -14.06 15.54
N VAL A 25 1.89 -15.38 15.78
CA VAL A 25 2.88 -16.05 16.62
C VAL A 25 4.27 -15.99 16.00
N GLN A 26 4.38 -16.21 14.69
CA GLN A 26 5.66 -16.07 13.97
C GLN A 26 6.26 -14.67 14.17
N ARG A 27 5.45 -13.60 14.02
CA ARG A 27 5.94 -12.23 14.21
C ARG A 27 6.38 -11.97 15.66
N LEU A 28 5.63 -12.46 16.66
CA LEU A 28 6.01 -12.31 18.05
C LEU A 28 7.33 -13.02 18.38
N LEU A 29 7.49 -14.26 17.95
CA LEU A 29 8.74 -15.02 18.14
C LEU A 29 9.92 -14.35 17.40
N PHE A 30 9.69 -13.87 16.19
CA PHE A 30 10.70 -13.10 15.46
C PHE A 30 11.15 -11.87 16.24
N ASN A 31 10.22 -11.08 16.75
CA ASN A 31 10.56 -9.90 17.55
C ASN A 31 11.31 -10.24 18.86
N GLN A 32 11.00 -11.37 19.51
CA GLN A 32 11.80 -11.82 20.65
C GLN A 32 13.22 -12.20 20.24
N SER A 33 13.39 -12.83 19.07
CA SER A 33 14.73 -13.21 18.57
C SER A 33 15.63 -12.00 18.26
N LEU A 34 15.05 -10.85 17.95
CA LEU A 34 15.81 -9.62 17.68
C LEU A 34 16.60 -9.13 18.91
N ARG A 35 16.16 -9.47 20.12
CA ARG A 35 16.85 -9.09 21.38
C ARG A 35 18.25 -9.66 21.51
N PHE A 36 18.53 -10.77 20.84
CA PHE A 36 19.80 -11.48 20.87
C PHE A 36 20.77 -11.09 19.77
N ARG A 37 20.39 -10.11 18.93
CA ARG A 37 21.27 -9.62 17.85
C ARG A 37 22.14 -8.46 18.31
N PRO A 38 23.35 -8.28 17.71
CA PRO A 38 24.18 -7.09 17.95
C PRO A 38 23.37 -5.81 17.65
N ARG A 39 23.53 -4.77 18.47
CA ARG A 39 22.74 -3.54 18.41
C ARG A 39 23.57 -2.30 18.09
N ASP A 40 24.86 -2.38 18.26
CA ASP A 40 25.86 -1.30 18.23
C ASP A 40 26.59 -1.17 16.91
N VAL A 41 26.24 -2.00 15.93
CA VAL A 41 26.88 -2.05 14.60
C VAL A 41 26.21 -1.18 13.53
N TYR A 42 25.08 -0.56 13.86
CA TYR A 42 24.29 0.21 12.89
C TYR A 42 24.12 1.66 13.34
N ASP A 43 24.24 2.61 12.41
CA ASP A 43 23.91 4.02 12.66
C ASP A 43 22.39 4.21 12.82
N VAL A 44 21.62 3.44 12.04
CA VAL A 44 20.14 3.50 12.02
C VAL A 44 19.54 2.10 11.99
N THR A 45 18.55 1.87 12.85
CA THR A 45 17.74 0.67 12.87
C THR A 45 16.31 1.02 12.45
N VAL A 46 15.76 0.29 11.47
CA VAL A 46 14.39 0.53 10.98
C VAL A 46 13.50 -0.67 11.28
N GLY A 47 12.48 -0.46 12.10
CA GLY A 47 11.41 -1.43 12.32
C GLY A 47 10.25 -1.21 11.33
N LEU A 48 9.68 -2.30 10.79
CA LEU A 48 8.57 -2.24 9.84
C LEU A 48 7.25 -2.65 10.50
N ASP A 49 6.26 -1.74 10.51
CA ASP A 49 4.97 -1.92 11.19
C ASP A 49 5.18 -2.31 12.67
N MET A 50 4.70 -3.47 13.09
CA MET A 50 4.96 -3.95 14.46
C MET A 50 6.37 -4.55 14.64
N ASP A 51 7.09 -4.90 13.56
CA ASP A 51 8.39 -5.58 13.71
C ASP A 51 9.48 -4.61 14.12
N GLY A 52 10.20 -4.98 15.16
CA GLY A 52 11.21 -4.15 15.81
C GLY A 52 10.76 -3.53 17.14
N TYR A 53 9.50 -3.72 17.59
CA TYR A 53 9.00 -3.12 18.84
C TYR A 53 9.83 -3.51 20.09
N THR A 54 10.57 -4.60 20.02
CA THR A 54 11.48 -5.04 21.10
C THR A 54 12.83 -4.32 21.08
N LEU A 55 13.15 -3.61 20.01
CA LEU A 55 14.37 -2.81 19.82
C LEU A 55 14.12 -1.33 20.06
N ALA A 56 12.89 -0.86 19.83
CA ALA A 56 12.50 0.52 20.00
C ALA A 56 12.77 1.01 21.44
N GLY A 57 13.52 2.10 21.59
CA GLY A 57 13.90 2.70 22.87
C GLY A 57 14.97 1.94 23.65
N VAL A 58 15.59 0.88 23.07
CA VAL A 58 16.66 0.11 23.73
C VAL A 58 17.89 -0.11 22.85
N THR A 59 17.83 0.28 21.58
CA THR A 59 19.02 0.28 20.69
C THR A 59 19.77 1.59 20.84
N PRO A 60 21.14 1.58 20.80
CA PRO A 60 21.94 2.80 20.83
C PRO A 60 21.85 3.59 19.52
N SER A 61 21.56 2.92 18.41
CA SER A 61 21.35 3.55 17.09
C SER A 61 20.06 4.38 17.04
N ILE A 62 19.95 5.29 16.08
CA ILE A 62 18.69 5.97 15.78
C ILE A 62 17.66 4.90 15.37
N TYR A 63 16.55 4.84 16.09
CA TYR A 63 15.50 3.89 15.80
C TYR A 63 14.31 4.55 15.08
N VAL A 64 14.00 4.04 13.90
CA VAL A 64 12.90 4.51 13.05
C VAL A 64 11.80 3.47 12.98
N ALA A 65 10.58 3.82 13.37
CA ALA A 65 9.39 3.01 13.10
C ALA A 65 8.81 3.40 11.75
N SER A 66 8.91 2.52 10.77
CA SER A 66 8.36 2.73 9.42
C SER A 66 7.03 1.99 9.28
N ILE A 67 5.92 2.73 9.33
CA ILE A 67 4.57 2.19 9.32
C ILE A 67 4.00 2.27 7.91
N LYS A 68 3.72 1.09 7.32
CA LYS A 68 3.20 0.96 5.96
C LYS A 68 1.67 0.87 5.91
N GLY A 69 1.09 0.27 6.94
CA GLY A 69 -0.36 0.24 7.16
C GLY A 69 -0.63 0.29 8.66
N VAL A 70 -1.54 1.16 9.09
CA VAL A 70 -1.88 1.30 10.51
C VAL A 70 -2.76 0.13 10.93
N ILE A 71 -2.20 -0.85 11.64
CA ILE A 71 -2.89 -2.11 12.00
C ILE A 71 -4.17 -1.83 12.79
N ALA A 72 -4.16 -0.86 13.69
CA ALA A 72 -5.35 -0.48 14.45
C ALA A 72 -6.47 0.11 13.59
N ASP A 73 -6.15 0.74 12.47
CA ASP A 73 -7.13 1.24 11.50
C ASP A 73 -7.69 0.12 10.62
N GLU A 74 -6.81 -0.74 10.10
CA GLU A 74 -7.21 -1.91 9.30
C GLU A 74 -8.11 -2.88 10.08
N MET A 75 -7.81 -3.09 11.37
CA MET A 75 -8.57 -3.95 12.28
C MET A 75 -10.05 -3.57 12.41
N ARG A 76 -10.43 -2.34 12.09
CA ARG A 76 -11.84 -1.87 12.15
C ARG A 76 -12.75 -2.64 11.19
N PHE A 77 -12.18 -3.18 10.12
CA PHE A 77 -12.89 -3.91 9.07
C PHE A 77 -12.87 -5.43 9.28
N GLU A 78 -12.22 -5.91 10.33
CA GLU A 78 -12.06 -7.34 10.62
C GLU A 78 -12.96 -7.79 11.76
N VAL A 79 -13.27 -9.09 11.80
CA VAL A 79 -14.12 -9.72 12.82
C VAL A 79 -13.49 -10.99 13.39
N GLY A 80 -14.05 -11.51 14.47
CA GLY A 80 -13.67 -12.80 15.05
C GLY A 80 -12.18 -12.90 15.43
N VAL A 81 -11.58 -14.05 15.15
CA VAL A 81 -10.17 -14.36 15.49
C VAL A 81 -9.19 -13.41 14.82
N THR A 82 -9.45 -13.02 13.56
CA THR A 82 -8.61 -12.06 12.82
C THR A 82 -8.54 -10.73 13.58
N LYS A 83 -9.67 -10.20 14.02
CA LYS A 83 -9.70 -8.96 14.81
C LYS A 83 -8.96 -9.10 16.14
N ALA A 84 -9.10 -10.24 16.81
CA ALA A 84 -8.43 -10.51 18.10
C ALA A 84 -6.89 -10.55 17.92
N THR A 85 -6.41 -11.24 16.90
CA THR A 85 -4.97 -11.31 16.59
C THR A 85 -4.42 -9.96 16.14
N MET A 86 -5.16 -9.18 15.37
CA MET A 86 -4.77 -7.82 14.97
C MET A 86 -4.74 -6.85 16.16
N ARG A 87 -5.58 -7.01 17.18
CA ARG A 87 -5.47 -6.21 18.42
C ARG A 87 -4.10 -6.37 19.10
N LEU A 88 -3.61 -7.61 19.17
CA LEU A 88 -2.29 -7.88 19.73
C LEU A 88 -1.18 -7.26 18.86
N GLN A 89 -1.28 -7.40 17.54
CA GLN A 89 -0.33 -6.78 16.61
C GLN A 89 -0.36 -5.24 16.71
N ALA A 90 -1.54 -4.63 16.79
CA ALA A 90 -1.70 -3.18 16.97
C ALA A 90 -1.11 -2.69 18.31
N ALA A 91 -1.20 -3.48 19.37
CA ALA A 91 -0.56 -3.15 20.65
C ALA A 91 0.99 -3.14 20.50
N CYS A 92 1.56 -4.12 19.79
CA CYS A 92 2.99 -4.15 19.49
C CYS A 92 3.41 -2.99 18.59
N GLU A 93 2.62 -2.66 17.56
CA GLU A 93 2.87 -1.51 16.68
C GLU A 93 2.81 -0.19 17.45
N LYS A 94 1.84 -0.04 18.36
CA LYS A 94 1.76 1.11 19.27
C LYS A 94 3.02 1.28 20.13
N LEU A 95 3.56 0.17 20.65
CA LEU A 95 4.83 0.20 21.40
C LEU A 95 6.00 0.60 20.51
N ASN A 96 6.03 0.08 19.28
CA ASN A 96 7.04 0.42 18.28
C ASN A 96 7.04 1.93 17.99
N VAL A 97 5.87 2.47 17.66
CA VAL A 97 5.66 3.90 17.35
C VAL A 97 6.01 4.80 18.55
N ARG A 98 5.54 4.45 19.76
CA ARG A 98 5.74 5.29 20.95
C ARG A 98 7.18 5.37 21.46
N ARG A 99 8.00 4.37 21.13
CA ARG A 99 9.39 4.25 21.59
C ARG A 99 10.41 4.59 20.52
N ALA A 100 9.97 4.85 19.29
CA ALA A 100 10.85 5.21 18.19
C ALA A 100 11.34 6.65 18.35
N ASP A 101 12.60 6.89 17.95
CA ASP A 101 13.17 8.25 17.84
C ASP A 101 12.47 9.02 16.71
N CYS A 102 12.00 8.30 15.67
CA CYS A 102 11.23 8.86 14.58
C CYS A 102 10.20 7.86 14.05
N VAL A 103 9.05 8.39 13.65
CA VAL A 103 8.03 7.62 12.94
C VAL A 103 7.97 8.10 11.50
N ILE A 104 8.06 7.16 10.56
CA ILE A 104 7.87 7.40 9.13
C ILE A 104 6.63 6.62 8.67
N THR A 105 5.79 7.26 7.87
CA THR A 105 4.62 6.61 7.26
C THR A 105 4.41 7.06 5.82
N THR A 106 3.44 6.50 5.13
CA THR A 106 3.32 6.57 3.67
C THR A 106 2.43 7.71 3.17
N SER A 107 1.57 8.28 4.03
CA SER A 107 0.59 9.30 3.67
C SER A 107 0.20 10.18 4.85
N GLN A 108 -0.39 11.34 4.59
CA GLN A 108 -0.95 12.22 5.62
C GLN A 108 -2.10 11.52 6.37
N TYR A 109 -2.92 10.77 5.63
CA TYR A 109 -3.96 9.94 6.24
C TYR A 109 -3.38 9.00 7.29
N SER A 110 -2.36 8.20 6.93
CA SER A 110 -1.72 7.27 7.85
C SER A 110 -1.08 7.99 9.04
N ALA A 111 -0.47 9.17 8.84
CA ALA A 111 0.09 9.99 9.90
C ALA A 111 -0.99 10.43 10.91
N ALA A 112 -2.12 10.94 10.43
CA ALA A 112 -3.25 11.31 11.28
C ALA A 112 -3.81 10.11 12.05
N ARG A 113 -3.93 8.94 11.39
CA ARG A 113 -4.39 7.71 12.04
C ARG A 113 -3.42 7.21 13.13
N ILE A 114 -2.11 7.31 12.90
CA ILE A 114 -1.09 6.97 13.90
C ILE A 114 -1.24 7.87 15.14
N GLN A 115 -1.33 9.17 14.95
CA GLN A 115 -1.50 10.12 16.06
C GLN A 115 -2.78 9.83 16.86
N GLU A 116 -3.91 9.66 16.17
CA GLU A 116 -5.22 9.41 16.78
C GLU A 116 -5.26 8.07 17.54
N LEU A 117 -4.88 6.97 16.87
CA LEU A 117 -5.07 5.62 17.43
C LEU A 117 -3.99 5.21 18.43
N TYR A 118 -2.77 5.71 18.25
CA TYR A 118 -1.66 5.36 19.14
C TYR A 118 -1.36 6.43 20.17
N GLY A 119 -1.97 7.61 20.05
CA GLY A 119 -1.84 8.70 21.03
C GLY A 119 -0.40 9.20 21.12
N VAL A 120 0.22 9.52 19.99
CA VAL A 120 1.56 10.11 19.91
C VAL A 120 1.45 11.56 19.49
N SER A 121 2.22 12.43 20.17
CA SER A 121 2.30 13.86 19.84
C SER A 121 3.24 14.15 18.67
N GLN A 122 4.24 13.28 18.47
CA GLN A 122 5.15 13.37 17.34
C GLN A 122 4.39 13.26 16.02
N VAL A 123 4.61 14.24 15.12
CA VAL A 123 4.07 14.16 13.76
C VAL A 123 4.91 13.19 12.93
N PRO A 124 4.34 12.10 12.42
CA PRO A 124 5.08 11.17 11.57
C PRO A 124 5.57 11.86 10.29
N ARG A 125 6.80 11.56 9.87
CA ARG A 125 7.36 12.03 8.59
C ARG A 125 6.77 11.23 7.45
N ILE A 126 6.52 11.88 6.31
CA ILE A 126 5.90 11.24 5.17
C ILE A 126 6.96 10.81 4.15
N VAL A 127 7.07 9.50 3.96
CA VAL A 127 7.87 8.90 2.90
C VAL A 127 6.96 7.92 2.16
N PRO A 128 6.50 8.24 0.95
CA PRO A 128 5.52 7.42 0.23
C PRO A 128 6.05 6.03 -0.11
N GLU A 129 5.16 5.14 -0.53
CA GLU A 129 5.58 3.86 -1.11
C GLU A 129 6.28 4.08 -2.45
N ALA A 130 7.20 3.19 -2.76
CA ALA A 130 8.00 3.26 -3.98
C ALA A 130 7.58 2.19 -4.98
N ILE A 131 7.73 2.52 -6.26
CA ILE A 131 7.61 1.58 -7.36
C ILE A 131 8.94 1.51 -8.14
N GLU A 132 9.35 0.32 -8.55
CA GLU A 132 10.51 0.11 -9.44
C GLU A 132 10.07 0.35 -10.91
N LEU A 133 9.97 1.63 -11.33
CA LEU A 133 9.40 2.00 -12.65
C LEU A 133 10.10 1.29 -13.80
N ALA A 134 11.43 1.28 -13.83
CA ALA A 134 12.18 0.64 -14.91
C ALA A 134 11.88 -0.87 -15.03
N ALA A 135 11.64 -1.55 -13.90
CA ALA A 135 11.28 -2.97 -13.90
C ALA A 135 9.85 -3.18 -14.45
N TRP A 136 8.89 -2.34 -14.03
CA TRP A 136 7.52 -2.39 -14.54
C TRP A 136 7.44 -2.02 -16.01
N GLU A 137 8.13 -0.99 -16.48
CA GLU A 137 8.19 -0.63 -17.90
C GLU A 137 8.76 -1.74 -18.76
N LYS A 138 9.79 -2.45 -18.28
CA LYS A 138 10.32 -3.64 -18.94
C LYS A 138 9.26 -4.75 -19.02
N LEU A 139 8.55 -5.02 -17.92
CA LEU A 139 7.47 -6.01 -17.89
C LEU A 139 6.34 -5.65 -18.84
N PHE A 140 5.90 -4.39 -18.87
CA PHE A 140 4.86 -3.94 -19.80
C PHE A 140 5.28 -4.11 -21.26
N ARG A 141 6.52 -3.76 -21.63
CA ARG A 141 7.04 -3.95 -22.99
C ARG A 141 7.13 -5.42 -23.41
N LEU A 142 7.54 -6.30 -22.49
CA LEU A 142 7.68 -7.73 -22.76
C LEU A 142 6.34 -8.48 -22.81
N ASN A 143 5.30 -7.92 -22.21
CA ASN A 143 4.00 -8.57 -22.04
C ASN A 143 2.89 -7.75 -22.70
N LEU A 144 3.17 -7.18 -23.89
CA LEU A 144 2.14 -6.49 -24.66
C LEU A 144 0.97 -7.45 -24.88
N ALA A 145 -0.19 -7.10 -24.36
CA ALA A 145 -1.43 -7.78 -24.70
C ALA A 145 -1.93 -7.18 -26.00
N GLN A 146 -2.37 -8.01 -26.95
CA GLN A 146 -3.26 -7.51 -27.98
C GLN A 146 -4.53 -7.02 -27.27
N ALA A 147 -4.82 -5.73 -27.39
CA ALA A 147 -6.07 -5.19 -26.90
C ALA A 147 -7.20 -5.98 -27.58
N ASP A 148 -7.99 -6.68 -26.80
CA ASP A 148 -9.23 -7.28 -27.31
C ASP A 148 -10.20 -6.12 -27.58
N ARG A 149 -10.18 -5.62 -28.80
CA ARG A 149 -10.99 -4.49 -29.25
C ARG A 149 -12.52 -4.74 -29.10
N ASN A 150 -12.89 -5.97 -28.79
CA ASN A 150 -14.28 -6.38 -28.59
C ASN A 150 -14.69 -6.37 -27.10
N ARG A 151 -13.81 -5.93 -26.20
CA ARG A 151 -14.08 -5.88 -24.76
C ARG A 151 -13.67 -4.53 -24.19
N PHE A 152 -14.46 -4.03 -23.24
CA PHE A 152 -14.09 -2.96 -22.33
C PHE A 152 -13.71 -3.57 -20.98
N VAL A 153 -12.44 -3.51 -20.63
CA VAL A 153 -11.88 -4.25 -19.50
C VAL A 153 -11.63 -3.34 -18.31
N VAL A 154 -12.32 -3.61 -17.21
CA VAL A 154 -12.07 -3.00 -15.90
C VAL A 154 -11.24 -3.96 -15.06
N LEU A 155 -10.04 -3.55 -14.67
CA LEU A 155 -9.12 -4.35 -13.85
C LEU A 155 -9.18 -3.92 -12.39
N SER A 156 -9.24 -4.87 -11.48
CA SER A 156 -9.05 -4.65 -10.04
C SER A 156 -7.99 -5.61 -9.50
N VAL A 157 -7.01 -5.09 -8.77
CA VAL A 157 -5.90 -5.87 -8.20
C VAL A 157 -5.82 -5.62 -6.71
N CYS A 158 -6.08 -6.63 -5.87
CA CYS A 158 -5.95 -6.49 -4.41
C CYS A 158 -5.97 -7.84 -3.68
N ARG A 159 -5.64 -7.82 -2.39
CA ARG A 159 -5.99 -8.90 -1.47
C ARG A 159 -7.47 -8.79 -1.11
N PHE A 160 -8.19 -9.91 -1.11
CA PHE A 160 -9.64 -9.93 -0.86
C PHE A 160 -9.94 -9.82 0.64
N TYR A 161 -9.78 -8.61 1.17
CA TYR A 161 -10.17 -8.22 2.52
C TYR A 161 -11.46 -7.37 2.49
N PRO A 162 -12.26 -7.34 3.57
CA PRO A 162 -13.52 -6.58 3.61
C PRO A 162 -13.36 -5.11 3.20
N ARG A 163 -12.28 -4.46 3.64
CA ARG A 163 -11.99 -3.04 3.35
C ARG A 163 -11.77 -2.72 1.87
N LYS A 164 -11.51 -3.74 1.02
CA LYS A 164 -11.32 -3.53 -0.43
C LYS A 164 -12.63 -3.39 -1.20
N ARG A 165 -13.75 -3.70 -0.58
CA ARG A 165 -15.10 -3.47 -1.08
C ARG A 165 -15.33 -3.94 -2.52
N LEU A 166 -14.78 -5.12 -2.85
CA LEU A 166 -15.01 -5.74 -4.17
C LEU A 166 -16.50 -6.05 -4.43
N ASP A 167 -17.31 -6.18 -3.38
CA ASP A 167 -18.76 -6.29 -3.48
C ASP A 167 -19.41 -5.04 -4.11
N VAL A 168 -18.90 -3.84 -3.82
CA VAL A 168 -19.33 -2.59 -4.45
C VAL A 168 -18.96 -2.57 -5.94
N LEU A 169 -17.75 -3.06 -6.31
CA LEU A 169 -17.38 -3.22 -7.71
C LEU A 169 -18.30 -4.23 -8.45
N LEU A 170 -18.66 -5.33 -7.79
CA LEU A 170 -19.62 -6.29 -8.35
C LEU A 170 -21.03 -5.68 -8.50
N GLY A 171 -21.45 -4.80 -7.58
CA GLY A 171 -22.69 -4.04 -7.70
C GLY A 171 -22.66 -3.07 -8.88
N ALA A 172 -21.56 -2.31 -9.03
CA ALA A 172 -21.35 -1.43 -10.18
C ALA A 172 -21.34 -2.22 -11.50
N ALA A 173 -20.66 -3.37 -11.56
CA ALA A 173 -20.64 -4.24 -12.73
C ALA A 173 -22.06 -4.75 -13.11
N GLN A 174 -22.90 -5.05 -12.13
CA GLN A 174 -24.29 -5.44 -12.36
C GLN A 174 -25.09 -4.34 -13.07
N ARG A 175 -24.87 -3.09 -12.71
CA ARG A 175 -25.50 -1.90 -13.32
C ARG A 175 -24.96 -1.63 -14.71
N LEU A 176 -23.65 -1.81 -14.89
CA LEU A 176 -22.94 -1.53 -16.15
C LEU A 176 -23.21 -2.54 -17.26
N ARG A 177 -23.50 -3.79 -16.95
CA ARG A 177 -23.66 -4.85 -17.97
C ARG A 177 -24.71 -4.57 -19.06
N SER A 178 -25.73 -3.75 -18.75
CA SER A 178 -26.74 -3.31 -19.75
C SER A 178 -26.34 -2.02 -20.46
N ARG A 179 -25.41 -1.24 -19.88
CA ARG A 179 -24.92 0.04 -20.42
C ARG A 179 -23.67 -0.15 -21.28
N ILE A 180 -22.89 -1.20 -21.00
CA ILE A 180 -21.65 -1.58 -21.69
C ILE A 180 -21.75 -3.08 -22.02
N PRO A 181 -22.29 -3.45 -23.20
CA PRO A 181 -22.49 -4.86 -23.55
C PRO A 181 -21.20 -5.69 -23.61
N GLU A 182 -20.08 -5.06 -23.96
CA GLU A 182 -18.75 -5.67 -24.03
C GLU A 182 -17.97 -5.62 -22.71
N LEU A 183 -18.60 -5.26 -21.58
CA LEU A 183 -17.93 -5.17 -20.28
C LEU A 183 -17.30 -6.51 -19.86
N GLU A 184 -16.05 -6.42 -19.45
CA GLU A 184 -15.34 -7.44 -18.70
C GLU A 184 -14.74 -6.82 -17.42
N VAL A 185 -14.93 -7.47 -16.28
CA VAL A 185 -14.29 -7.08 -15.03
C VAL A 185 -13.29 -8.18 -14.65
N SER A 186 -11.99 -7.88 -14.76
CA SER A 186 -10.91 -8.78 -14.36
C SER A 186 -10.49 -8.48 -12.92
N ILE A 187 -10.66 -9.45 -12.02
CA ILE A 187 -10.30 -9.32 -10.61
C ILE A 187 -9.11 -10.22 -10.31
N VAL A 188 -7.99 -9.60 -9.98
CA VAL A 188 -6.72 -10.28 -9.69
C VAL A 188 -6.44 -10.25 -8.19
N GLY A 189 -6.13 -11.43 -7.63
CA GLY A 189 -5.75 -11.58 -6.23
C GLY A 189 -6.43 -12.74 -5.54
N GLY A 190 -6.41 -12.70 -4.21
CA GLY A 190 -7.03 -13.72 -3.38
C GLY A 190 -7.08 -13.28 -1.92
N GLY A 191 -7.83 -13.99 -1.09
CA GLY A 191 -7.95 -13.65 0.31
C GLY A 191 -9.17 -14.26 0.99
N PRO A 192 -9.42 -13.92 2.27
CA PRO A 192 -10.48 -14.55 3.06
C PRO A 192 -11.88 -14.35 2.48
N GLU A 193 -12.13 -13.25 1.77
CA GLU A 193 -13.43 -12.95 1.15
C GLU A 193 -13.69 -13.68 -0.19
N ALA A 194 -12.72 -14.46 -0.71
CA ALA A 194 -12.81 -15.04 -2.06
C ALA A 194 -14.10 -15.84 -2.29
N ARG A 195 -14.48 -16.68 -1.33
CA ARG A 195 -15.72 -17.49 -1.43
C ARG A 195 -16.96 -16.61 -1.46
N ARG A 196 -17.08 -15.68 -0.49
CA ARG A 196 -18.23 -14.77 -0.39
C ARG A 196 -18.38 -13.93 -1.66
N LEU A 197 -17.29 -13.38 -2.19
CA LEU A 197 -17.32 -12.55 -3.40
C LEU A 197 -17.73 -13.33 -4.65
N LYS A 198 -17.26 -14.59 -4.78
CA LYS A 198 -17.69 -15.47 -5.88
C LYS A 198 -19.18 -15.82 -5.77
N ASP A 199 -19.71 -15.97 -4.55
CA ASP A 199 -21.15 -16.18 -4.32
C ASP A 199 -21.96 -14.93 -4.67
N VAL A 200 -21.52 -13.74 -4.25
CA VAL A 200 -22.13 -12.45 -4.63
C VAL A 200 -22.16 -12.28 -6.15
N CYS A 201 -21.05 -12.56 -6.83
CA CYS A 201 -20.94 -12.50 -8.28
C CYS A 201 -21.97 -13.40 -8.98
N ARG A 202 -22.14 -14.65 -8.50
CA ARG A 202 -23.16 -15.58 -9.03
C ARG A 202 -24.58 -15.06 -8.81
N ASN A 203 -24.88 -14.59 -7.60
CA ASN A 203 -26.22 -14.11 -7.25
C ASN A 203 -26.61 -12.83 -8.03
N LYS A 204 -25.63 -12.01 -8.37
CA LYS A 204 -25.82 -10.83 -9.23
C LYS A 204 -25.88 -11.17 -10.74
N GLY A 205 -25.77 -12.45 -11.12
CA GLY A 205 -25.83 -12.89 -12.52
C GLY A 205 -24.66 -12.41 -13.37
N LEU A 206 -23.46 -12.27 -12.80
CA LEU A 206 -22.28 -11.72 -13.46
C LEU A 206 -21.39 -12.79 -14.09
N ARG A 207 -21.89 -14.03 -14.27
CA ARG A 207 -21.15 -15.07 -15.04
C ARG A 207 -20.89 -14.56 -16.45
N GLY A 208 -19.64 -14.72 -16.92
CA GLY A 208 -19.22 -14.22 -18.24
C GLY A 208 -18.88 -12.73 -18.30
N VAL A 209 -19.21 -11.96 -17.26
CA VAL A 209 -18.77 -10.56 -17.12
C VAL A 209 -17.54 -10.46 -16.21
N VAL A 210 -17.47 -11.25 -15.12
CA VAL A 210 -16.37 -11.20 -14.14
C VAL A 210 -15.45 -12.40 -14.33
N THR A 211 -14.15 -12.11 -14.46
CA THR A 211 -13.07 -13.09 -14.51
C THR A 211 -12.22 -12.99 -13.24
N TRP A 212 -11.99 -14.12 -12.58
CA TRP A 212 -11.15 -14.22 -11.38
C TRP A 212 -9.79 -14.80 -11.73
N ARG A 213 -8.72 -14.13 -11.29
CA ARG A 213 -7.33 -14.55 -11.50
C ARG A 213 -6.59 -14.61 -10.18
N GLU A 214 -6.20 -15.81 -9.78
CA GLU A 214 -5.51 -16.06 -8.51
C GLU A 214 -4.10 -16.60 -8.79
N ASN A 215 -3.14 -16.25 -7.95
CA ASN A 215 -1.76 -16.76 -8.00
C ASN A 215 -1.06 -16.56 -9.36
N ILE A 216 -1.35 -15.47 -10.05
CA ILE A 216 -0.69 -15.14 -11.32
C ILE A 216 0.73 -14.60 -11.09
N SER A 217 1.61 -14.81 -12.06
CA SER A 217 2.96 -14.27 -12.09
C SER A 217 2.96 -12.76 -12.31
N GLN A 218 4.09 -12.12 -12.01
CA GLN A 218 4.26 -10.69 -12.28
C GLN A 218 4.15 -10.35 -13.78
N SER A 219 4.58 -11.25 -14.66
CA SER A 219 4.41 -11.11 -16.10
C SER A 219 2.94 -11.17 -16.53
N GLU A 220 2.17 -12.08 -15.95
CA GLU A 220 0.72 -12.15 -16.19
C GLU A 220 0.00 -10.92 -15.63
N LEU A 221 0.41 -10.43 -14.46
CA LEU A 221 -0.12 -9.19 -13.88
C LEU A 221 0.16 -7.99 -14.80
N ALA A 222 1.38 -7.88 -15.35
CA ALA A 222 1.70 -6.83 -16.30
C ALA A 222 0.84 -6.92 -17.58
N ARG A 223 0.51 -8.14 -18.03
CA ARG A 223 -0.40 -8.36 -19.15
C ARG A 223 -1.82 -7.91 -18.85
N GLU A 224 -2.32 -8.15 -17.61
CA GLU A 224 -3.64 -7.66 -17.19
C GLU A 224 -3.68 -6.12 -17.15
N TYR A 225 -2.65 -5.45 -16.63
CA TYR A 225 -2.54 -3.99 -16.69
C TYR A 225 -2.48 -3.48 -18.14
N ASN A 226 -1.73 -4.12 -19.03
CA ASN A 226 -1.68 -3.73 -20.44
C ASN A 226 -3.04 -3.89 -21.13
N ARG A 227 -3.76 -4.96 -20.82
CA ARG A 227 -5.05 -5.32 -21.45
C ARG A 227 -6.20 -4.44 -21.00
N CYS A 228 -6.20 -3.97 -19.76
CA CYS A 228 -7.33 -3.22 -19.23
C CYS A 228 -7.47 -1.83 -19.87
N ASP A 229 -8.71 -1.32 -19.87
CA ASP A 229 -9.03 0.05 -20.26
C ASP A 229 -9.03 0.97 -19.04
N VAL A 230 -9.51 0.49 -17.90
CA VAL A 230 -9.64 1.21 -16.64
C VAL A 230 -9.18 0.34 -15.50
N PHE A 231 -8.42 0.90 -14.57
CA PHE A 231 -8.16 0.29 -13.27
C PHE A 231 -9.19 0.79 -12.26
N CYS A 232 -9.81 -0.12 -11.49
CA CYS A 232 -10.81 0.24 -10.49
C CYS A 232 -10.55 -0.47 -9.16
N LEU A 233 -10.44 0.30 -8.07
CA LEU A 233 -10.37 -0.25 -6.70
C LEU A 233 -11.20 0.60 -5.74
N PRO A 234 -12.38 0.11 -5.28
CA PRO A 234 -13.27 0.85 -4.39
C PRO A 234 -12.91 0.68 -2.89
N SER A 235 -11.63 0.62 -2.57
CA SER A 235 -11.14 0.38 -1.21
C SER A 235 -11.49 1.54 -0.28
N VAL A 236 -12.16 1.27 0.84
CA VAL A 236 -12.52 2.28 1.85
C VAL A 236 -11.40 2.53 2.88
N GLN A 237 -10.32 1.75 2.83
CA GLN A 237 -9.12 1.96 3.65
C GLN A 237 -7.89 1.52 2.88
N GLU A 238 -7.01 2.48 2.62
CA GLU A 238 -5.66 2.32 2.10
C GLU A 238 -4.70 3.20 2.90
N GLY A 239 -3.57 2.65 3.29
CA GLY A 239 -2.45 3.44 3.83
C GLY A 239 -1.73 4.22 2.74
N PHE A 240 -1.74 3.68 1.50
CA PHE A 240 -1.18 4.28 0.30
C PHE A 240 -1.79 3.69 -0.98
N GLY A 241 -1.68 2.37 -1.19
CA GLY A 241 -2.21 1.68 -2.35
C GLY A 241 -1.20 1.58 -3.51
N ILE A 242 -0.19 0.74 -3.37
CA ILE A 242 0.86 0.55 -4.39
C ILE A 242 0.31 0.14 -5.76
N VAL A 243 -0.83 -0.55 -5.81
CA VAL A 243 -1.50 -0.95 -7.05
C VAL A 243 -1.97 0.24 -7.91
N TYR A 244 -2.21 1.41 -7.28
CA TYR A 244 -2.46 2.65 -8.02
C TYR A 244 -1.20 3.10 -8.77
N LEU A 245 -0.01 2.95 -8.17
CA LEU A 245 1.24 3.26 -8.86
C LEU A 245 1.49 2.32 -10.05
N GLU A 246 1.13 1.05 -9.91
CA GLU A 246 1.23 0.06 -11.00
C GLU A 246 0.29 0.42 -12.16
N ALA A 247 -0.96 0.81 -11.86
CA ALA A 247 -1.92 1.30 -12.84
C ALA A 247 -1.44 2.58 -13.53
N MET A 248 -0.93 3.55 -12.79
CA MET A 248 -0.34 4.78 -13.34
C MET A 248 0.86 4.47 -14.23
N ALA A 249 1.77 3.59 -13.79
CA ALA A 249 2.95 3.19 -14.57
C ALA A 249 2.57 2.53 -15.90
N SER A 250 1.44 1.80 -15.94
CA SER A 250 0.90 1.25 -17.19
C SER A 250 0.12 2.26 -18.05
N GLY A 251 -0.07 3.51 -17.55
CA GLY A 251 -0.79 4.58 -18.23
C GLY A 251 -2.31 4.37 -18.26
N LYS A 252 -2.87 3.72 -17.24
CA LYS A 252 -4.31 3.46 -17.15
C LYS A 252 -5.03 4.52 -16.33
N ALA A 253 -6.20 4.95 -16.79
CA ALA A 253 -7.10 5.76 -16.00
C ALA A 253 -7.58 4.98 -14.77
N ILE A 254 -7.71 5.68 -13.65
CA ILE A 254 -8.07 5.08 -12.38
C ILE A 254 -9.46 5.57 -11.95
N VAL A 255 -10.30 4.61 -11.53
CA VAL A 255 -11.51 4.87 -10.76
C VAL A 255 -11.30 4.31 -9.35
N ALA A 256 -11.53 5.13 -8.35
CA ALA A 256 -11.35 4.74 -6.94
C ALA A 256 -12.41 5.41 -6.08
N VAL A 257 -12.30 5.31 -4.75
CA VAL A 257 -13.22 6.00 -3.84
C VAL A 257 -12.49 7.05 -2.98
N ARG A 258 -13.23 8.05 -2.52
CA ARG A 258 -12.75 9.15 -1.69
C ARG A 258 -12.59 8.69 -0.23
N ALA A 259 -11.67 7.76 0.02
CA ALA A 259 -11.43 7.20 1.36
C ALA A 259 -9.95 6.88 1.58
N GLY A 260 -9.54 6.86 2.87
CA GLY A 260 -8.16 6.57 3.23
C GLY A 260 -7.17 7.54 2.58
N ALA A 261 -6.01 7.02 2.21
CA ALA A 261 -4.99 7.78 1.49
C ALA A 261 -5.27 7.89 -0.03
N THR A 262 -6.35 7.28 -0.54
CA THR A 262 -6.65 7.29 -1.98
C THR A 262 -6.66 8.69 -2.60
N PRO A 263 -7.29 9.75 -1.99
CA PRO A 263 -7.27 11.09 -2.55
C PRO A 263 -5.87 11.75 -2.57
N GLU A 264 -4.93 11.26 -1.76
CA GLU A 264 -3.55 11.74 -1.77
C GLU A 264 -2.75 11.15 -2.93
N VAL A 265 -3.02 9.89 -3.29
CA VAL A 265 -2.29 9.12 -4.29
C VAL A 265 -2.90 9.24 -5.67
N VAL A 266 -4.22 9.15 -5.78
CA VAL A 266 -4.95 9.22 -7.06
C VAL A 266 -5.33 10.66 -7.36
N LYS A 267 -4.37 11.46 -7.87
CA LYS A 267 -4.60 12.87 -8.27
C LYS A 267 -5.19 12.98 -9.69
N HIS A 268 -4.89 12.00 -10.55
CA HIS A 268 -5.31 11.93 -11.94
C HIS A 268 -6.20 10.70 -12.13
N GLY A 269 -7.45 10.79 -11.67
CA GLY A 269 -8.44 9.72 -11.71
C GLY A 269 -9.81 10.21 -11.30
N LEU A 270 -10.82 9.36 -11.38
CA LEU A 270 -12.16 9.66 -10.92
C LEU A 270 -12.36 9.02 -9.54
N LEU A 271 -12.87 9.81 -8.60
CA LEU A 271 -13.15 9.37 -7.23
C LEU A 271 -14.66 9.41 -6.97
N ALA A 272 -15.23 8.21 -6.79
CA ALA A 272 -16.60 8.04 -6.33
C ALA A 272 -16.71 8.16 -4.79
N GLU A 273 -17.90 8.30 -4.25
CA GLU A 273 -18.10 8.20 -2.81
C GLU A 273 -18.00 6.75 -2.35
N PRO A 274 -17.52 6.51 -1.11
CA PRO A 274 -17.43 5.17 -0.54
C PRO A 274 -18.80 4.48 -0.49
N ASP A 275 -18.81 3.16 -0.77
CA ASP A 275 -19.97 2.30 -0.69
C ASP A 275 -21.11 2.62 -1.67
N ASP A 276 -20.88 3.51 -2.63
CA ASP A 276 -21.84 3.91 -3.66
C ASP A 276 -21.60 3.15 -4.98
N GLU A 277 -22.40 2.10 -5.21
CA GLU A 277 -22.34 1.28 -6.42
C GLU A 277 -22.69 2.08 -7.68
N GLU A 278 -23.63 3.05 -7.59
CA GLU A 278 -24.05 3.85 -8.74
C GLU A 278 -23.00 4.88 -9.12
N ALA A 279 -22.48 5.65 -8.15
CA ALA A 279 -21.42 6.61 -8.42
C ALA A 279 -20.15 5.93 -8.98
N LEU A 280 -19.84 4.70 -8.51
CA LEU A 280 -18.73 3.92 -9.05
C LEU A 280 -19.01 3.48 -10.50
N ALA A 281 -20.26 3.06 -10.79
CA ALA A 281 -20.68 2.69 -12.14
C ALA A 281 -20.64 3.90 -13.09
N GLU A 282 -21.16 5.05 -12.68
CA GLU A 282 -21.14 6.30 -13.47
C GLU A 282 -19.71 6.73 -13.80
N ALA A 283 -18.76 6.65 -12.83
CA ALA A 283 -17.38 6.98 -13.07
C ALA A 283 -16.72 6.05 -14.11
N ILE A 284 -17.01 4.74 -14.05
CA ILE A 284 -16.53 3.76 -15.04
C ILE A 284 -17.17 4.01 -16.40
N GLU A 285 -18.50 4.22 -16.46
CA GLU A 285 -19.24 4.49 -17.69
C GLU A 285 -18.76 5.78 -18.37
N ARG A 286 -18.44 6.81 -17.59
CA ARG A 286 -17.88 8.04 -18.12
C ARG A 286 -16.56 7.79 -18.87
N LEU A 287 -15.65 6.99 -18.29
CA LEU A 287 -14.39 6.63 -18.96
C LEU A 287 -14.59 5.72 -20.17
N TYR A 288 -15.69 4.95 -20.23
CA TYR A 288 -16.09 4.19 -21.41
C TYR A 288 -16.54 5.13 -22.52
N ARG A 289 -17.41 6.09 -22.22
CA ARG A 289 -18.00 7.02 -23.18
C ARG A 289 -17.05 8.14 -23.64
N GLU A 290 -16.06 8.47 -22.82
CA GLU A 290 -15.09 9.55 -23.06
C GLU A 290 -13.66 8.99 -23.22
N PRO A 291 -13.29 8.35 -24.36
CA PRO A 291 -11.96 7.78 -24.56
C PRO A 291 -10.83 8.80 -24.41
N ALA A 292 -11.04 10.03 -24.89
CA ALA A 292 -10.06 11.12 -24.75
C ALA A 292 -9.78 11.48 -23.29
N LEU A 293 -10.80 11.52 -22.43
CA LEU A 293 -10.63 11.73 -20.98
C LEU A 293 -9.85 10.57 -20.36
N ARG A 294 -10.20 9.33 -20.73
CA ARG A 294 -9.50 8.13 -20.26
C ARG A 294 -8.02 8.15 -20.59
N GLU A 295 -7.68 8.50 -21.83
CA GLU A 295 -6.30 8.61 -22.30
C GLU A 295 -5.55 9.75 -21.59
N THR A 296 -6.18 10.90 -21.41
CA THR A 296 -5.61 12.06 -20.70
C THR A 296 -5.27 11.69 -19.26
N LEU A 297 -6.22 11.13 -18.50
CA LEU A 297 -6.00 10.72 -17.12
C LEU A 297 -4.90 9.65 -16.99
N GLY A 298 -4.86 8.70 -17.94
CA GLY A 298 -3.80 7.69 -17.98
C GLY A 298 -2.42 8.30 -18.25
N ALA A 299 -2.32 9.26 -19.18
CA ALA A 299 -1.07 9.95 -19.48
C ALA A 299 -0.58 10.83 -18.33
N GLU A 300 -1.48 11.57 -17.68
CA GLU A 300 -1.18 12.38 -16.49
C GLU A 300 -0.72 11.50 -15.33
N GLY A 301 -1.42 10.37 -15.06
CA GLY A 301 -1.02 9.39 -14.08
C GLY A 301 0.39 8.86 -14.33
N ARG A 302 0.72 8.56 -15.60
CA ARG A 302 2.05 8.08 -15.99
C ARG A 302 3.17 9.12 -15.79
N GLN A 303 2.88 10.40 -15.86
CA GLN A 303 3.85 11.44 -15.48
C GLN A 303 3.94 11.56 -13.96
N PHE A 304 2.79 11.55 -13.29
CA PHE A 304 2.71 11.71 -11.84
C PHE A 304 3.43 10.60 -11.08
N VAL A 305 3.37 9.35 -11.53
CA VAL A 305 4.00 8.21 -10.85
C VAL A 305 5.53 8.31 -10.75
N LYS A 306 6.19 9.09 -11.59
CA LYS A 306 7.66 9.24 -11.60
C LYS A 306 8.23 9.74 -10.27
N GLN A 307 7.48 10.54 -9.52
CA GLN A 307 7.90 11.00 -8.20
C GLN A 307 7.96 9.87 -7.16
N PHE A 308 7.31 8.73 -7.44
CA PHE A 308 7.31 7.53 -6.59
C PHE A 308 8.30 6.47 -7.06
N ASP A 309 9.16 6.79 -8.05
CA ASP A 309 10.19 5.84 -8.46
C ASP A 309 11.15 5.54 -7.31
N ALA A 310 11.56 4.29 -7.20
CA ALA A 310 12.35 3.79 -6.08
C ALA A 310 13.64 4.59 -5.80
N PRO A 311 14.40 5.11 -6.78
CA PRO A 311 15.52 6.02 -6.53
C PRO A 311 15.09 7.34 -5.87
N VAL A 312 13.96 7.93 -6.30
CA VAL A 312 13.46 9.20 -5.77
C VAL A 312 13.03 9.06 -4.32
N VAL A 313 12.22 8.03 -4.04
CA VAL A 313 11.73 7.75 -2.68
C VAL A 313 12.88 7.33 -1.75
N ALA A 314 13.88 6.58 -2.25
CA ALA A 314 15.06 6.23 -1.46
C ALA A 314 15.88 7.48 -1.07
N SER A 315 16.03 8.44 -1.99
CA SER A 315 16.70 9.71 -1.69
C SER A 315 15.91 10.55 -0.68
N LEU A 316 14.57 10.56 -0.76
CA LEU A 316 13.73 11.21 0.23
C LEU A 316 13.90 10.54 1.61
N PHE A 317 13.81 9.21 1.67
CA PHE A 317 14.01 8.47 2.92
C PHE A 317 15.37 8.77 3.55
N LEU A 318 16.44 8.78 2.75
CA LEU A 318 17.79 9.07 3.24
C LEU A 318 17.90 10.49 3.81
N ARG A 319 17.36 11.50 3.13
CA ARG A 319 17.32 12.89 3.65
C ARG A 319 16.61 12.99 4.98
N GLU A 320 15.49 12.28 5.16
CA GLU A 320 14.77 12.26 6.42
C GLU A 320 15.61 11.66 7.56
N ILE A 321 16.35 10.59 7.28
CA ILE A 321 17.25 9.95 8.25
C ILE A 321 18.44 10.85 8.59
N GLU A 322 19.09 11.46 7.60
CA GLU A 322 20.21 12.39 7.81
C GLU A 322 19.81 13.64 8.61
N SER A 323 18.60 14.14 8.38
CA SER A 323 18.03 15.24 9.16
C SER A 323 17.91 14.88 10.65
N LEU A 324 17.49 13.65 10.94
CA LEU A 324 17.42 13.14 12.31
C LEU A 324 18.78 13.00 12.97
N ALA A 325 19.76 12.45 12.22
CA ALA A 325 21.11 12.25 12.74
C ALA A 325 21.75 13.60 13.11
N ARG A 326 21.58 14.63 12.29
CA ARG A 326 22.07 15.99 12.58
C ARG A 326 21.42 16.56 13.83
N SER A 327 20.08 16.52 13.93
CA SER A 327 19.37 17.04 15.09
C SER A 327 19.80 16.37 16.42
N ARG A 328 20.14 15.08 16.39
CA ARG A 328 20.63 14.34 17.56
C ARG A 328 22.07 14.77 17.94
N SER A 329 22.92 15.00 16.94
CA SER A 329 24.30 15.50 17.16
C SER A 329 24.29 16.89 17.77
N ASP A 330 23.48 17.80 17.26
CA ASP A 330 23.35 19.18 17.75
C ASP A 330 22.82 19.21 19.19
N ALA A 331 21.87 18.35 19.52
CA ALA A 331 21.34 18.22 20.88
C ALA A 331 22.41 17.74 21.88
N HIS A 332 23.30 16.81 21.44
CA HIS A 332 24.38 16.29 22.29
C HIS A 332 25.50 17.32 22.55
N THR A 333 25.74 18.21 21.58
CA THR A 333 26.72 19.30 21.72
C THR A 333 26.20 20.50 22.50
N ALA A 334 24.89 20.62 22.68
CA ALA A 334 24.24 21.71 23.39
C ALA A 334 24.05 21.46 24.91
N GLU A 335 24.28 20.26 25.43
CA GLU A 335 24.31 20.00 26.87
C GLU A 335 25.61 20.60 27.45
N PRO A 336 25.55 21.62 28.33
CA PRO A 336 26.76 22.20 28.94
C PRO A 336 27.35 21.13 29.88
N GLU A 337 28.67 20.92 29.77
CA GLU A 337 29.45 20.22 30.78
C GLU A 337 29.11 20.83 32.15
N SER A 338 28.30 20.11 32.93
CA SER A 338 28.12 20.44 34.35
C SER A 338 29.45 20.19 35.04
N HIS A 339 30.29 21.22 35.11
CA HIS A 339 31.45 21.20 35.95
C HIS A 339 31.02 21.03 37.38
N GLY A 340 31.28 19.85 37.90
CA GLY A 340 31.22 19.57 39.35
C GLY A 340 32.21 20.50 40.05
N VAL A 341 31.68 21.19 41.07
CA VAL A 341 32.40 21.79 42.16
C VAL A 341 32.12 20.96 43.41
#